data_9bcae9099214a6bfffbcaac634b8df07
#
_entry.id   9bcae9099214a6bfffbcaac634b8df07
#
_cell.length_a   1.000
_cell.length_b   1.000
_cell.length_c   1.000
_cell.angle_alpha   90.00
_cell.angle_beta   90.00
_cell.angle_gamma   90.00
#
_symmetry.space_group_name_H-M   'P 1'
#
loop_
_entity.id
_entity.type
_entity.pdbx_description
1 polymer ?
#
loop_
_entity_poly.entity_id
_entity_poly.type
_entity_poly.pdbx_seq_one_letter_code
_entity_poly.pdbx_strand_id
1 'polypeptide(L)'
;MNKKQLIIFGSGDIAQLAHYYFSTDSEYEVAAFTVDTEYYNESTFCNLPVVKFEEVNKQYSATDYELFVALSYSKINSIRKEKYLAAKALGYRLASYISSRATVLNEGQIGENCFILEDNTIQPFVTIGDNVTLWSGNHIGHHSNIQDHSFIASHVVVSGGV
;
A
#
# COMPACT_ATOMS: atom_id res chain seq x y z
N MET A 1 -11.00 20.82 0.29
CA MET A 1 -9.88 20.38 -0.59
C MET A 1 -10.33 19.16 -1.35
N ASN A 2 -10.03 19.09 -2.66
CA ASN A 2 -10.31 17.87 -3.41
C ASN A 2 -9.38 16.76 -2.92
N LYS A 3 -9.95 15.62 -2.51
CA LYS A 3 -9.18 14.43 -2.14
C LYS A 3 -8.47 13.87 -3.37
N LYS A 4 -7.29 13.27 -3.17
CA LYS A 4 -6.59 12.53 -4.21
C LYS A 4 -7.37 11.27 -4.54
N GLN A 5 -7.48 10.92 -5.81
CA GLN A 5 -8.24 9.76 -6.27
C GLN A 5 -7.38 8.51 -6.25
N LEU A 6 -7.87 7.44 -5.65
CA LEU A 6 -7.14 6.19 -5.46
C LEU A 6 -7.89 5.00 -6.04
N ILE A 7 -7.14 4.11 -6.68
CA ILE A 7 -7.60 2.78 -7.08
C ILE A 7 -6.86 1.76 -6.24
N ILE A 8 -7.57 0.76 -5.72
CA ILE A 8 -6.97 -0.32 -4.95
C ILE A 8 -6.92 -1.59 -5.82
N PHE A 9 -5.73 -2.15 -5.99
CA PHE A 9 -5.56 -3.48 -6.59
C PHE A 9 -5.81 -4.56 -5.55
N GLY A 10 -6.79 -5.40 -5.79
CA GLY A 10 -7.23 -6.49 -4.93
C GLY A 10 -8.72 -6.41 -4.60
N SER A 11 -9.30 -7.53 -4.19
CA SER A 11 -10.70 -7.65 -3.77
C SER A 11 -10.88 -8.63 -2.58
N GLY A 12 -9.83 -8.88 -1.83
CA GLY A 12 -9.85 -9.70 -0.62
C GLY A 12 -9.77 -8.87 0.65
N ASP A 13 -9.52 -9.54 1.79
CA ASP A 13 -9.48 -8.92 3.12
C ASP A 13 -8.49 -7.76 3.22
N ILE A 14 -7.31 -7.88 2.58
CA ILE A 14 -6.30 -6.80 2.60
C ILE A 14 -6.79 -5.58 1.82
N ALA A 15 -7.51 -5.78 0.71
CA ALA A 15 -8.08 -4.69 -0.06
C ALA A 15 -9.21 -3.99 0.70
N GLN A 16 -10.05 -4.75 1.42
CA GLN A 16 -11.07 -4.19 2.29
C GLN A 16 -10.46 -3.38 3.44
N LEU A 17 -9.40 -3.91 4.04
CA LEU A 17 -8.66 -3.23 5.10
C LEU A 17 -8.01 -1.93 4.59
N ALA A 18 -7.37 -1.98 3.43
CA ALA A 18 -6.78 -0.80 2.80
C ALA A 18 -7.86 0.25 2.49
N HIS A 19 -9.02 -0.16 1.95
CA HIS A 19 -10.15 0.74 1.73
C HIS A 19 -10.58 1.45 3.02
N TYR A 20 -10.70 0.72 4.13
CA TYR A 20 -11.04 1.30 5.42
C TYR A 20 -10.02 2.37 5.84
N TYR A 21 -8.73 2.03 5.84
CA TYR A 21 -7.69 2.95 6.29
C TYR A 21 -7.55 4.18 5.39
N PHE A 22 -7.51 4.01 4.08
CA PHE A 22 -7.43 5.14 3.16
C PHE A 22 -8.64 6.06 3.26
N SER A 23 -9.84 5.51 3.45
CA SER A 23 -11.08 6.29 3.52
C SER A 23 -11.23 7.06 4.84
N THR A 24 -10.70 6.53 5.96
CA THR A 24 -10.91 7.09 7.30
C THR A 24 -9.73 7.89 7.83
N ASP A 25 -8.52 7.62 7.34
CA ASP A 25 -7.26 8.18 7.89
C ASP A 25 -6.28 8.58 6.78
N SER A 26 -6.76 9.22 5.70
CA SER A 26 -5.86 9.76 4.67
C SER A 26 -6.49 10.89 3.86
N GLU A 27 -5.69 11.50 3.01
CA GLU A 27 -6.12 12.51 2.03
C GLU A 27 -6.75 11.88 0.76
N TYR A 28 -6.84 10.55 0.69
CA TYR A 28 -7.36 9.86 -0.48
C TYR A 28 -8.85 9.59 -0.41
N GLU A 29 -9.47 9.50 -1.58
CA GLU A 29 -10.79 8.95 -1.82
C GLU A 29 -10.67 7.73 -2.73
N VAL A 30 -11.13 6.59 -2.26
CA VAL A 30 -11.10 5.36 -3.05
C VAL A 30 -12.22 5.40 -4.08
N ALA A 31 -11.85 5.40 -5.36
CA ALA A 31 -12.80 5.49 -6.48
C ALA A 31 -13.22 4.12 -7.02
N ALA A 32 -12.31 3.14 -7.00
CA ALA A 32 -12.56 1.83 -7.57
C ALA A 32 -11.56 0.79 -7.05
N PHE A 33 -11.89 -0.48 -7.30
CA PHE A 33 -10.97 -1.60 -7.18
C PHE A 33 -10.60 -2.16 -8.54
N THR A 34 -9.47 -2.83 -8.62
CA THR A 34 -9.04 -3.51 -9.82
C THR A 34 -8.44 -4.88 -9.48
N VAL A 35 -8.68 -5.86 -10.33
CA VAL A 35 -8.16 -7.22 -10.21
C VAL A 35 -7.78 -7.76 -11.58
N ASP A 36 -6.89 -8.74 -11.63
CA ASP A 36 -6.61 -9.46 -12.88
C ASP A 36 -7.89 -10.10 -13.43
N THR A 37 -7.99 -10.24 -14.76
CA THR A 37 -9.18 -10.79 -15.41
C THR A 37 -9.60 -12.13 -14.84
N GLU A 38 -8.66 -13.01 -14.46
CA GLU A 38 -8.95 -14.33 -13.88
C GLU A 38 -9.62 -14.28 -12.50
N TYR A 39 -9.50 -13.17 -11.77
CA TYR A 39 -10.12 -12.93 -10.45
C TYR A 39 -11.32 -11.99 -10.54
N TYR A 40 -11.71 -11.56 -11.73
CA TYR A 40 -12.86 -10.69 -11.93
C TYR A 40 -14.16 -11.49 -11.86
N ASN A 41 -14.72 -11.62 -10.65
CA ASN A 41 -15.95 -12.40 -10.41
C ASN A 41 -17.16 -11.50 -10.13
N GLU A 42 -16.95 -10.28 -9.66
CA GLU A 42 -17.99 -9.34 -9.28
C GLU A 42 -17.67 -7.94 -9.81
N SER A 43 -18.71 -7.20 -10.20
CA SER A 43 -18.57 -5.84 -10.71
C SER A 43 -18.46 -4.76 -9.62
N THR A 44 -18.67 -5.14 -8.35
CA THR A 44 -18.62 -4.24 -7.21
C THR A 44 -17.95 -4.92 -6.02
N PHE A 45 -17.19 -4.13 -5.23
CA PHE A 45 -16.60 -4.53 -3.97
C PHE A 45 -16.61 -3.31 -3.02
N CYS A 46 -16.99 -3.49 -1.76
CA CYS A 46 -17.18 -2.39 -0.80
C CYS A 46 -18.07 -1.24 -1.35
N ASN A 47 -19.11 -1.57 -2.12
CA ASN A 47 -20.00 -0.63 -2.82
C ASN A 47 -19.31 0.27 -3.86
N LEU A 48 -18.12 -0.08 -4.32
CA LEU A 48 -17.39 0.62 -5.36
C LEU A 48 -17.20 -0.28 -6.58
N PRO A 49 -17.00 0.29 -7.79
CA PRO A 49 -16.75 -0.48 -9.00
C PRO A 49 -15.51 -1.35 -8.90
N VAL A 50 -15.56 -2.55 -9.48
CA VAL A 50 -14.39 -3.39 -9.76
C VAL A 50 -14.17 -3.42 -11.26
N VAL A 51 -12.95 -3.18 -11.71
CA VAL A 51 -12.56 -3.23 -13.11
C VAL A 51 -11.41 -4.21 -13.32
N LYS A 52 -11.26 -4.73 -14.51
CA LYS A 52 -10.13 -5.59 -14.86
C LYS A 52 -8.84 -4.76 -14.93
N PHE A 53 -7.76 -5.27 -14.38
CA PHE A 53 -6.48 -4.57 -14.34
C PHE A 53 -5.93 -4.26 -15.73
N GLU A 54 -6.14 -5.14 -16.69
CA GLU A 54 -5.73 -4.96 -18.09
C GLU A 54 -6.46 -3.81 -18.79
N GLU A 55 -7.57 -3.35 -18.22
CA GLU A 55 -8.41 -2.27 -18.76
C GLU A 55 -8.45 -1.03 -17.87
N VAL A 56 -7.82 -1.09 -16.69
CA VAL A 56 -7.94 -0.04 -15.66
C VAL A 56 -7.57 1.35 -16.20
N ASN A 57 -6.50 1.44 -16.98
CA ASN A 57 -5.99 2.70 -17.51
C ASN A 57 -6.94 3.36 -18.55
N LYS A 58 -7.87 2.61 -19.12
CA LYS A 58 -8.89 3.14 -20.05
C LYS A 58 -10.00 3.91 -19.31
N GLN A 59 -10.30 3.52 -18.07
CA GLN A 59 -11.37 4.11 -17.27
C GLN A 59 -10.83 5.08 -16.21
N TYR A 60 -9.66 4.80 -15.68
CA TYR A 60 -9.01 5.54 -14.60
C TYR A 60 -7.58 5.89 -15.01
N SER A 61 -7.41 7.04 -15.61
CA SER A 61 -6.12 7.49 -16.15
C SER A 61 -5.06 7.62 -15.05
N ALA A 62 -3.84 7.17 -15.31
CA ALA A 62 -2.70 7.33 -14.41
C ALA A 62 -2.30 8.81 -14.17
N THR A 63 -2.84 9.76 -14.94
CA THR A 63 -2.66 11.19 -14.70
C THR A 63 -3.54 11.71 -13.57
N ASP A 64 -4.71 11.11 -13.36
CA ASP A 64 -5.73 11.60 -12.43
C ASP A 64 -5.86 10.72 -11.17
N TYR A 65 -5.41 9.49 -11.25
CA TYR A 65 -5.52 8.49 -10.19
C TYR A 65 -4.15 7.97 -9.76
N GLU A 66 -4.00 7.73 -8.47
CA GLU A 66 -2.92 6.91 -7.92
C GLU A 66 -3.43 5.48 -7.68
N LEU A 67 -2.52 4.52 -7.54
CA LEU A 67 -2.87 3.13 -7.31
C LEU A 67 -2.20 2.61 -6.03
N PHE A 68 -2.86 1.71 -5.32
CA PHE A 68 -2.31 0.99 -4.18
C PHE A 68 -2.49 -0.51 -4.37
N VAL A 69 -1.42 -1.28 -4.28
CA VAL A 69 -1.47 -2.75 -4.40
C VAL A 69 -1.72 -3.35 -3.02
N ALA A 70 -2.96 -3.81 -2.82
CA ALA A 70 -3.45 -4.36 -1.55
C ALA A 70 -3.47 -5.89 -1.59
N LEU A 71 -2.29 -6.50 -1.63
CA LEU A 71 -2.11 -7.95 -1.60
C LEU A 71 -1.34 -8.37 -0.35
N SER A 72 -1.58 -9.60 0.10
CA SER A 72 -0.86 -10.21 1.21
C SER A 72 0.52 -10.73 0.77
N TYR A 73 1.26 -11.28 1.72
CA TYR A 73 2.64 -11.76 1.56
C TYR A 73 2.79 -13.11 0.83
N SER A 74 1.79 -13.55 0.08
CA SER A 74 1.82 -14.82 -0.66
C SER A 74 3.09 -14.97 -1.50
N LYS A 75 3.66 -16.18 -1.50
CA LYS A 75 4.91 -16.53 -2.20
C LYS A 75 6.07 -15.58 -1.86
N ILE A 76 6.24 -15.31 -0.57
CA ILE A 76 7.29 -14.39 -0.07
C ILE A 76 7.18 -13.01 -0.75
N ASN A 77 5.96 -12.46 -0.79
CA ASN A 77 5.66 -11.15 -1.35
C ASN A 77 5.90 -10.98 -2.88
N SER A 78 6.21 -12.05 -3.61
CA SER A 78 6.54 -11.97 -5.03
C SER A 78 5.36 -11.53 -5.89
N ILE A 79 4.14 -11.98 -5.56
CA ILE A 79 2.93 -11.56 -6.30
C ILE A 79 2.68 -10.06 -6.08
N ARG A 80 2.81 -9.57 -4.87
CA ARG A 80 2.66 -8.15 -4.56
C ARG A 80 3.70 -7.30 -5.29
N LYS A 81 4.96 -7.76 -5.34
CA LYS A 81 6.03 -7.15 -6.13
C LYS A 81 5.70 -7.10 -7.62
N GLU A 82 5.23 -8.21 -8.19
CA GLU A 82 4.85 -8.28 -9.61
C GLU A 82 3.78 -7.23 -9.94
N LYS A 83 2.71 -7.14 -9.14
CA LYS A 83 1.62 -6.19 -9.38
C LYS A 83 2.05 -4.74 -9.14
N TYR A 84 2.91 -4.49 -8.17
CA TYR A 84 3.55 -3.19 -7.97
C TYR A 84 4.30 -2.74 -9.24
N LEU A 85 5.15 -3.59 -9.80
CA LEU A 85 5.90 -3.29 -11.02
C LEU A 85 4.97 -3.13 -12.24
N ALA A 86 3.93 -3.95 -12.36
CA ALA A 86 2.96 -3.85 -13.43
C ALA A 86 2.17 -2.52 -13.37
N ALA A 87 1.76 -2.07 -12.19
CA ALA A 87 1.09 -0.79 -12.01
C ALA A 87 2.00 0.39 -12.38
N LYS A 88 3.28 0.34 -12.01
CA LYS A 88 4.28 1.34 -12.43
C LYS A 88 4.47 1.35 -13.93
N ALA A 89 4.51 0.21 -14.57
CA ALA A 89 4.65 0.10 -16.03
C ALA A 89 3.45 0.72 -16.78
N LEU A 90 2.25 0.75 -16.16
CA LEU A 90 1.09 1.47 -16.67
C LEU A 90 1.14 2.99 -16.42
N GLY A 91 2.16 3.48 -15.73
CA GLY A 91 2.38 4.90 -15.45
C GLY A 91 1.75 5.41 -14.14
N TYR A 92 1.15 4.54 -13.32
CA TYR A 92 0.59 4.97 -12.04
C TYR A 92 1.67 5.36 -11.03
N ARG A 93 1.40 6.42 -10.28
CA ARG A 93 2.06 6.66 -9.00
C ARG A 93 1.43 5.73 -7.95
N LEU A 94 2.27 5.15 -7.10
CA LEU A 94 1.81 4.23 -6.08
C LEU A 94 1.67 4.96 -4.74
N ALA A 95 0.44 5.03 -4.24
CA ALA A 95 0.14 5.64 -2.95
C ALA A 95 0.70 4.80 -1.81
N SER A 96 1.16 5.43 -0.74
CA SER A 96 1.46 4.79 0.54
C SER A 96 0.43 5.19 1.58
N TYR A 97 0.05 4.25 2.44
CA TYR A 97 -0.70 4.54 3.65
C TYR A 97 0.25 4.49 4.86
N ILE A 98 0.24 5.56 5.64
CA ILE A 98 0.96 5.66 6.89
C ILE A 98 -0.05 6.12 7.94
N SER A 99 -0.31 5.26 8.93
CA SER A 99 -1.29 5.55 9.96
C SER A 99 -0.94 6.84 10.73
N SER A 100 -1.92 7.70 10.93
CA SER A 100 -1.78 8.89 11.77
C SER A 100 -1.42 8.56 13.23
N ARG A 101 -1.61 7.29 13.63
CA ARG A 101 -1.25 6.77 14.95
C ARG A 101 0.11 6.06 14.98
N ALA A 102 0.88 6.10 13.91
CA ALA A 102 2.27 5.67 13.91
C ALA A 102 3.18 6.81 14.36
N THR A 103 4.24 6.47 15.09
CA THR A 103 5.30 7.44 15.47
C THR A 103 6.42 7.36 14.43
N VAL A 104 6.45 8.33 13.52
CA VAL A 104 7.37 8.34 12.38
C VAL A 104 8.39 9.48 12.56
N LEU A 105 9.64 9.12 12.82
CA LEU A 105 10.72 10.06 13.16
C LEU A 105 11.84 10.07 12.10
N ASN A 106 11.64 9.42 10.96
CA ASN A 106 12.67 9.25 9.91
C ASN A 106 12.60 10.31 8.80
N GLU A 107 11.96 11.46 9.06
CA GLU A 107 11.86 12.59 8.13
C GLU A 107 11.24 12.23 6.76
N GLY A 108 10.34 11.26 6.72
CA GLY A 108 9.66 10.86 5.48
C GLY A 108 10.49 9.97 4.55
N GLN A 109 11.55 9.34 5.03
CA GLN A 109 12.36 8.36 4.28
C GLN A 109 11.59 7.03 4.12
N ILE A 110 10.45 7.10 3.42
CA ILE A 110 9.52 5.97 3.18
C ILE A 110 9.18 5.97 1.70
N GLY A 111 9.33 4.82 1.08
CA GLY A 111 9.05 4.60 -0.34
C GLY A 111 7.56 4.59 -0.69
N GLU A 112 7.28 4.25 -1.93
CA GLU A 112 5.91 4.15 -2.45
C GLU A 112 5.28 2.76 -2.23
N ASN A 113 3.96 2.67 -2.33
CA ASN A 113 3.17 1.46 -2.07
C ASN A 113 3.43 0.84 -0.69
N CYS A 114 3.80 1.63 0.30
CA CYS A 114 3.98 1.18 1.66
C CYS A 114 2.65 1.14 2.41
N PHE A 115 2.51 0.14 3.29
CA PHE A 115 1.34 -0.03 4.14
C PHE A 115 1.79 -0.12 5.59
N ILE A 116 1.79 1.03 6.28
CA ILE A 116 2.32 1.18 7.65
C ILE A 116 1.15 1.43 8.58
N LEU A 117 0.81 0.42 9.37
CA LEU A 117 -0.33 0.44 10.25
C LEU A 117 -0.05 1.15 11.57
N GLU A 118 -1.05 1.22 12.42
CA GLU A 118 -1.00 1.91 13.72
C GLU A 118 0.07 1.35 14.67
N ASP A 119 0.47 2.18 15.62
CA ASP A 119 1.40 1.86 16.71
C ASP A 119 2.80 1.42 16.26
N ASN A 120 3.16 1.61 14.98
CA ASN A 120 4.53 1.48 14.53
C ASN A 120 5.38 2.63 15.06
N THR A 121 6.55 2.33 15.60
CA THR A 121 7.59 3.32 15.94
C THR A 121 8.74 3.20 14.96
N ILE A 122 8.95 4.22 14.13
CA ILE A 122 10.05 4.30 13.17
C ILE A 122 11.01 5.38 13.68
N GLN A 123 12.18 4.94 14.13
CA GLN A 123 13.17 5.82 14.74
C GLN A 123 13.91 6.71 13.72
N PRO A 124 14.64 7.75 14.18
CA PRO A 124 15.44 8.61 13.30
C PRO A 124 16.45 7.82 12.46
N PHE A 125 16.70 8.28 11.24
CA PHE A 125 17.68 7.73 10.30
C PHE A 125 17.35 6.32 9.79
N VAL A 126 16.11 5.85 9.99
CA VAL A 126 15.61 4.64 9.34
C VAL A 126 15.26 4.97 7.89
N THR A 127 15.59 4.08 6.96
CA THR A 127 15.07 4.12 5.60
C THR A 127 14.11 2.96 5.37
N ILE A 128 13.00 3.23 4.70
CA ILE A 128 12.01 2.21 4.31
C ILE A 128 11.85 2.29 2.79
N GLY A 129 12.14 1.18 2.13
CA GLY A 129 12.05 1.06 0.68
C GLY A 129 10.61 1.02 0.16
N ASP A 130 10.47 0.67 -1.11
CA ASP A 130 9.19 0.58 -1.79
C ASP A 130 8.45 -0.72 -1.47
N ASN A 131 7.13 -0.67 -1.54
CA ASN A 131 6.27 -1.84 -1.43
C ASN A 131 6.45 -2.60 -0.10
N VAL A 132 6.74 -1.90 0.97
CA VAL A 132 6.93 -2.44 2.32
C VAL A 132 5.62 -2.46 3.08
N THR A 133 5.36 -3.55 3.79
CA THR A 133 4.25 -3.66 4.75
C THR A 133 4.78 -3.77 6.16
N LEU A 134 4.37 -2.86 7.03
CA LEU A 134 4.57 -2.94 8.47
C LEU A 134 3.19 -3.10 9.13
N TRP A 135 2.89 -4.30 9.62
CA TRP A 135 1.71 -4.51 10.45
C TRP A 135 1.83 -3.73 11.76
N SER A 136 0.80 -3.75 12.59
CA SER A 136 0.70 -2.90 13.78
C SER A 136 1.77 -3.20 14.84
N GLY A 137 2.22 -2.15 15.55
CA GLY A 137 2.97 -2.28 16.79
C GLY A 137 4.44 -2.66 16.64
N ASN A 138 5.08 -2.43 15.50
CA ASN A 138 6.51 -2.74 15.35
C ASN A 138 7.39 -1.61 15.90
N HIS A 139 8.59 -1.97 16.31
CA HIS A 139 9.66 -1.04 16.62
C HIS A 139 10.79 -1.20 15.60
N ILE A 140 11.03 -0.16 14.82
CA ILE A 140 12.13 -0.12 13.85
C ILE A 140 13.20 0.81 14.40
N GLY A 141 14.31 0.22 14.83
CA GLY A 141 15.42 0.90 15.49
C GLY A 141 16.21 1.79 14.55
N HIS A 142 16.80 2.85 15.11
CA HIS A 142 17.56 3.88 14.39
C HIS A 142 18.62 3.33 13.44
N HIS A 143 18.88 4.01 12.34
CA HIS A 143 19.90 3.66 11.31
C HIS A 143 19.65 2.28 10.64
N SER A 144 18.45 1.71 10.76
CA SER A 144 18.08 0.48 10.06
C SER A 144 17.59 0.76 8.66
N ASN A 145 17.76 -0.21 7.75
CA ASN A 145 17.32 -0.12 6.37
C ASN A 145 16.37 -1.28 6.05
N ILE A 146 15.07 -0.99 5.98
CA ILE A 146 14.05 -1.95 5.54
C ILE A 146 13.98 -1.88 4.02
N GLN A 147 14.47 -2.92 3.36
CA GLN A 147 14.57 -2.98 1.91
C GLN A 147 13.21 -3.16 1.22
N ASP A 148 13.19 -2.89 -0.09
CA ASP A 148 12.00 -3.02 -0.93
C ASP A 148 11.31 -4.38 -0.78
N HIS A 149 9.99 -4.36 -0.89
CA HIS A 149 9.14 -5.54 -0.88
C HIS A 149 9.16 -6.35 0.42
N SER A 150 9.66 -5.77 1.52
CA SER A 150 9.67 -6.42 2.83
C SER A 150 8.28 -6.47 3.45
N PHE A 151 8.03 -7.54 4.19
CA PHE A 151 6.82 -7.71 5.01
C PHE A 151 7.22 -7.97 6.45
N ILE A 152 6.78 -7.13 7.37
CA ILE A 152 7.01 -7.27 8.80
C ILE A 152 5.67 -7.44 9.50
N ALA A 153 5.52 -8.58 10.19
CA ALA A 153 4.31 -8.91 10.96
C ALA A 153 4.17 -8.00 12.20
N SER A 154 3.06 -8.15 12.94
CA SER A 154 2.82 -7.32 14.11
C SER A 154 3.81 -7.61 15.26
N HIS A 155 4.11 -6.56 16.04
CA HIS A 155 4.92 -6.64 17.27
C HIS A 155 6.34 -7.17 17.07
N VAL A 156 6.94 -6.92 15.93
CA VAL A 156 8.35 -7.24 15.67
C VAL A 156 9.25 -6.09 16.16
N VAL A 157 10.39 -6.44 16.73
CA VAL A 157 11.45 -5.49 17.08
C VAL A 157 12.63 -5.68 16.15
N VAL A 158 12.95 -4.64 15.38
CA VAL A 158 14.19 -4.50 14.62
C VAL A 158 15.12 -3.60 15.42
N SER A 159 16.26 -4.13 15.85
CA SER A 159 17.26 -3.36 16.59
C SER A 159 17.91 -2.27 15.73
N GLY A 160 18.58 -1.31 16.36
CA GLY A 160 19.28 -0.25 15.62
C GLY A 160 20.41 -0.78 14.74
N GLY A 161 20.58 -0.20 13.55
CA GLY A 161 21.67 -0.49 12.64
C GLY A 161 21.56 -1.80 11.86
N VAL A 162 20.33 -2.31 11.64
CA VAL A 162 20.06 -3.53 10.86
C VAL A 162 19.88 -3.19 9.39
#